data_58a51fc6ed095cb8e726c864d024b017
#
_entry.id   58a51fc6ed095cb8e726c864d024b017
#
_cell.length_a   1.000
_cell.length_b   1.000
_cell.length_c   1.000
_cell.angle_alpha   90.00
_cell.angle_beta   90.00
_cell.angle_gamma   90.00
#
_symmetry.space_group_name_H-M   'P 1'
#
loop_
_entity.id
_entity.type
_entity.pdbx_description
1 polymer ?
#
loop_
_entity_poly.entity_id
_entity_poly.type
_entity_poly.pdbx_seq_one_letter_code
_entity_poly.pdbx_strand_id
1 'polypeptide(L)'
;MFKSKFSMMILAVAISMTAMSVVANPDKKDIVDTAVGAGSFNTLVTAVKAAGLVETLKSAGPFTVFAPTDEAFAKVPKATLDALLADKEALKKVLLYHVVAGNVMAKDVVGLKEAKTVQGSSAKVTVKGGKVMIDNANVVKTDILCTNGVIHVIDSVILPK
;
A
#
# COMPACT_ATOMS: atom_id res chain seq x y z
N MET A 1 -3.98 -34.28 58.99
CA MET A 1 -3.85 -34.06 58.46
C MET A 1 -3.78 -33.58 57.48
N PHE A 2 -3.96 -33.07 56.95
CA PHE A 2 -3.92 -32.62 56.04
C PHE A 2 -3.48 -32.18 55.29
N LYS A 3 -3.30 -31.99 54.95
CA LYS A 3 -2.91 -31.62 54.21
C LYS A 3 -3.16 -31.22 53.21
N SER A 4 -3.22 -30.51 52.86
CA SER A 4 -3.32 -30.02 51.87
C SER A 4 -2.77 -29.84 51.14
N LYS A 5 -2.77 -29.82 50.68
CA LYS A 5 -2.37 -29.63 49.80
C LYS A 5 -2.69 -28.93 48.90
N PHE A 6 -2.52 -28.20 48.61
CA PHE A 6 -2.62 -27.55 47.74
C PHE A 6 -2.08 -27.43 46.84
N SER A 7 -2.22 -27.73 46.42
CA SER A 7 -2.05 -27.62 45.41
C SER A 7 -2.15 -26.67 44.76
N MET A 8 -1.51 -26.15 44.58
CA MET A 8 -1.44 -25.36 43.90
C MET A 8 -1.49 -25.37 42.72
N MET A 9 -2.12 -25.14 42.28
CA MET A 9 -2.31 -25.05 41.25
C MET A 9 -1.95 -24.08 40.59
N ILE A 10 -1.16 -24.12 40.05
CA ILE A 10 -0.76 -23.38 39.34
C ILE A 10 -1.16 -23.23 38.17
N LEU A 11 -1.80 -22.68 38.04
CA LEU A 11 -2.11 -22.27 37.03
C LEU A 11 -1.22 -21.74 36.23
N ALA A 12 -0.56 -22.43 35.70
CA ALA A 12 0.09 -21.99 34.62
C ALA A 12 -0.83 -21.33 33.72
N VAL A 13 -0.89 -20.23 33.88
CA VAL A 13 -1.41 -19.54 32.85
C VAL A 13 -0.49 -19.61 31.76
N ALA A 14 -0.67 -20.55 31.09
CA ALA A 14 -0.19 -20.45 29.81
C ALA A 14 -0.85 -19.31 29.21
N ILE A 15 -0.23 -18.35 29.25
CA ILE A 15 -0.50 -17.37 28.37
C ILE A 15 -0.07 -17.83 27.10
N SER A 16 -0.85 -18.49 26.55
CA SER A 16 -0.69 -18.60 25.23
C SER A 16 -0.78 -17.24 24.69
N MET A 17 0.26 -16.80 24.53
CA MET A 17 0.45 -15.92 23.50
C MET A 17 0.11 -16.63 22.29
N THR A 18 -1.04 -16.64 22.03
CA THR A 18 -1.41 -16.80 20.70
C THR A 18 -0.76 -15.69 19.99
N ALA A 19 0.37 -15.98 19.58
CA ALA A 19 0.83 -15.32 18.44
C ALA A 19 -0.32 -15.40 17.49
N MET A 20 -0.96 -14.34 17.29
CA MET A 20 -1.85 -14.28 16.23
C MET A 20 -1.02 -14.52 15.03
N SER A 21 -0.85 -15.74 14.75
CA SER A 21 -0.50 -16.03 13.41
C SER A 21 -1.58 -15.40 12.60
N VAL A 22 -1.24 -14.37 12.01
CA VAL A 22 -1.97 -13.87 10.90
C VAL A 22 -2.05 -15.05 9.98
N VAL A 23 -3.15 -15.68 10.03
CA VAL A 23 -3.46 -16.67 9.05
C VAL A 23 -3.49 -15.92 7.76
N ALA A 24 -2.42 -16.00 7.04
CA ALA A 24 -2.41 -15.53 5.71
C ALA A 24 -3.51 -16.29 5.01
N ASN A 25 -4.57 -15.63 4.76
CA ASN A 25 -5.61 -16.15 3.91
C ASN A 25 -4.92 -16.47 2.58
N PRO A 26 -4.84 -17.74 2.18
CA PRO A 26 -4.10 -18.08 0.98
C PRO A 26 -4.71 -17.45 -0.27
N ASP A 27 -5.93 -16.97 -0.17
CA ASP A 27 -6.61 -16.30 -1.28
C ASP A 27 -6.35 -14.81 -1.31
N LYS A 28 -5.78 -14.25 -0.25
CA LYS A 28 -5.44 -12.83 -0.21
C LYS A 28 -3.96 -12.63 -0.35
N LYS A 29 -3.60 -11.89 -1.35
CA LYS A 29 -2.22 -11.54 -1.65
C LYS A 29 -1.91 -10.16 -1.07
N ASP A 30 -0.66 -9.92 -0.75
CA ASP A 30 -0.24 -8.59 -0.32
C ASP A 30 -0.27 -7.62 -1.50
N ILE A 31 0.04 -6.35 -1.24
CA ILE A 31 -0.01 -5.30 -2.26
C ILE A 31 0.89 -5.65 -3.45
N VAL A 32 2.09 -6.14 -3.18
CA VAL A 32 3.08 -6.44 -4.22
C VAL A 32 2.62 -7.64 -5.06
N ASP A 33 2.20 -8.70 -4.41
CA ASP A 33 1.74 -9.91 -5.09
C ASP A 33 0.47 -9.65 -5.91
N THR A 34 -0.43 -8.82 -5.39
CA THR A 34 -1.62 -8.41 -6.11
C THR A 34 -1.27 -7.61 -7.37
N ALA A 35 -0.31 -6.69 -7.25
CA ALA A 35 0.15 -5.91 -8.39
C ALA A 35 0.81 -6.79 -9.46
N VAL A 36 1.64 -7.74 -9.03
CA VAL A 36 2.29 -8.69 -9.95
C VAL A 36 1.23 -9.54 -10.66
N GLY A 37 0.25 -10.03 -9.91
CA GLY A 37 -0.79 -10.89 -10.45
C GLY A 37 -1.74 -10.19 -11.40
N ALA A 38 -1.90 -8.88 -11.27
CA ALA A 38 -2.78 -8.10 -12.14
C ALA A 38 -2.25 -7.95 -13.56
N GLY A 39 -0.92 -8.07 -13.74
CA GLY A 39 -0.30 -7.99 -15.07
C GLY A 39 -0.24 -6.61 -15.71
N SER A 40 -0.83 -5.62 -15.07
CA SER A 40 -0.88 -4.24 -15.59
C SER A 40 0.10 -3.30 -14.90
N PHE A 41 0.88 -3.80 -13.95
CA PHE A 41 1.75 -3.00 -13.11
C PHE A 41 3.22 -3.44 -13.19
N ASN A 42 3.63 -3.95 -14.33
CA ASN A 42 5.00 -4.44 -14.51
C ASN A 42 6.04 -3.36 -14.26
N THR A 43 5.81 -2.17 -14.78
CA THR A 43 6.71 -1.03 -14.58
C THR A 43 6.73 -0.61 -13.12
N LEU A 44 5.57 -0.55 -12.47
CA LEU A 44 5.47 -0.22 -11.05
C LEU A 44 6.23 -1.24 -10.19
N VAL A 45 6.03 -2.53 -10.44
CA VAL A 45 6.71 -3.60 -9.71
C VAL A 45 8.22 -3.50 -9.89
N THR A 46 8.67 -3.24 -11.11
CA THR A 46 10.08 -3.05 -11.41
C THR A 46 10.64 -1.85 -10.65
N ALA A 47 9.91 -0.73 -10.64
CA ALA A 47 10.31 0.47 -9.92
C ALA A 47 10.38 0.22 -8.41
N VAL A 48 9.39 -0.47 -7.85
CA VAL A 48 9.36 -0.82 -6.42
C VAL A 48 10.56 -1.70 -6.04
N LYS A 49 10.89 -2.66 -6.89
CA LYS A 49 12.06 -3.52 -6.66
C LYS A 49 13.35 -2.73 -6.76
N ALA A 50 13.47 -1.86 -7.75
CA ALA A 50 14.66 -1.01 -7.94
C ALA A 50 14.86 -0.05 -6.77
N ALA A 51 13.77 0.47 -6.21
CA ALA A 51 13.82 1.37 -5.06
C ALA A 51 14.04 0.64 -3.73
N GLY A 52 13.91 -0.68 -3.71
CA GLY A 52 14.03 -1.47 -2.48
C GLY A 52 12.84 -1.31 -1.54
N LEU A 53 11.67 -1.00 -2.06
CA LEU A 53 10.48 -0.78 -1.26
C LEU A 53 9.56 -2.01 -1.16
N VAL A 54 9.96 -3.12 -1.76
CA VAL A 54 9.16 -4.35 -1.75
C VAL A 54 8.84 -4.78 -0.32
N GLU A 55 9.85 -4.83 0.54
CA GLU A 55 9.66 -5.23 1.93
C GLU A 55 8.82 -4.22 2.71
N THR A 56 8.99 -2.94 2.43
CA THR A 56 8.17 -1.89 3.04
C THR A 56 6.69 -2.07 2.70
N LEU A 57 6.39 -2.37 1.45
CA LEU A 57 5.02 -2.59 1.00
C LEU A 57 4.46 -3.95 1.44
N LYS A 58 5.32 -4.89 1.79
CA LYS A 58 4.91 -6.18 2.34
C LYS A 58 4.78 -6.16 3.86
N SER A 59 5.18 -5.09 4.51
CA SER A 59 5.11 -4.98 5.97
C SER A 59 3.66 -4.93 6.46
N ALA A 60 3.48 -5.16 7.76
CA ALA A 60 2.19 -5.38 8.37
C ALA A 60 1.32 -4.14 8.57
N GLY A 61 1.76 -2.98 8.14
CA GLY A 61 0.94 -1.77 8.26
C GLY A 61 -0.15 -1.73 7.19
N PRO A 62 -1.33 -1.16 7.48
CA PRO A 62 -2.26 -0.93 6.41
C PRO A 62 -1.75 0.21 5.53
N PHE A 63 -1.69 -0.04 4.24
CA PHE A 63 -1.26 0.95 3.25
C PHE A 63 -2.30 1.07 2.16
N THR A 64 -2.50 2.29 1.68
CA THR A 64 -3.27 2.53 0.47
C THR A 64 -2.30 2.93 -0.62
N VAL A 65 -2.29 2.17 -1.70
CA VAL A 65 -1.36 2.41 -2.81
C VAL A 65 -2.16 2.87 -4.03
N PHE A 66 -1.78 4.02 -4.55
CA PHE A 66 -2.29 4.48 -5.83
C PHE A 66 -1.37 3.93 -6.91
N ALA A 67 -1.79 2.84 -7.52
CA ALA A 67 -0.95 2.09 -8.46
C ALA A 67 -1.18 2.59 -9.90
N PRO A 68 -0.19 3.27 -10.50
CA PRO A 68 -0.29 3.64 -11.90
C PRO A 68 -0.09 2.40 -12.77
N THR A 69 -0.86 2.31 -13.84
CA THR A 69 -0.73 1.22 -14.80
C THR A 69 0.51 1.41 -15.67
N ASP A 70 0.86 0.38 -16.43
CA ASP A 70 1.95 0.51 -17.42
C ASP A 70 1.63 1.60 -18.44
N GLU A 71 0.37 1.77 -18.81
CA GLU A 71 -0.07 2.86 -19.66
C GLU A 71 0.14 4.23 -19.02
N ALA A 72 -0.06 4.30 -17.70
CA ALA A 72 0.19 5.53 -16.95
C ALA A 72 1.68 5.92 -16.99
N PHE A 73 2.56 4.94 -16.87
CA PHE A 73 3.99 5.17 -17.01
C PHE A 73 4.37 5.58 -18.43
N ALA A 74 3.65 5.08 -19.43
CA ALA A 74 3.89 5.46 -20.82
C ALA A 74 3.59 6.94 -21.08
N LYS A 75 2.75 7.55 -20.26
CA LYS A 75 2.45 8.98 -20.35
C LYS A 75 3.57 9.85 -19.77
N VAL A 76 4.42 9.27 -18.93
CA VAL A 76 5.57 9.99 -18.37
C VAL A 76 6.64 10.11 -19.46
N PRO A 77 7.23 11.30 -19.63
CA PRO A 77 8.32 11.44 -20.58
C PRO A 77 9.43 10.44 -20.27
N LYS A 78 9.89 9.74 -21.28
CA LYS A 78 10.89 8.70 -21.12
C LYS A 78 12.14 9.22 -20.40
N ALA A 79 12.54 10.43 -20.71
CA ALA A 79 13.70 11.04 -20.06
C ALA A 79 13.49 11.19 -18.55
N THR A 80 12.26 11.53 -18.13
CA THR A 80 11.92 11.65 -16.71
C THR A 80 11.93 10.28 -16.04
N LEU A 81 11.36 9.29 -16.70
CA LEU A 81 11.32 7.93 -16.18
C LEU A 81 12.74 7.35 -16.03
N ASP A 82 13.57 7.53 -17.04
CA ASP A 82 14.96 7.07 -17.02
C ASP A 82 15.76 7.78 -15.91
N ALA A 83 15.53 9.08 -15.73
CA ALA A 83 16.16 9.83 -14.65
C ALA A 83 15.75 9.31 -13.27
N LEU A 84 14.47 8.98 -13.10
CA LEU A 84 13.97 8.40 -11.85
C LEU A 84 14.55 7.02 -11.59
N LEU A 85 14.65 6.20 -12.62
CA LEU A 85 15.24 4.86 -12.49
C LEU A 85 16.74 4.91 -12.21
N ALA A 86 17.41 5.95 -12.67
CA ALA A 86 18.84 6.16 -12.40
C ALA A 86 19.08 6.69 -11.00
N ASP A 87 18.13 7.45 -10.45
CA ASP A 87 18.22 8.01 -9.09
C ASP A 87 17.26 7.29 -8.16
N LYS A 88 17.78 6.36 -7.39
CA LYS A 88 16.99 5.56 -6.46
C LYS A 88 16.29 6.39 -5.40
N GLU A 89 16.89 7.47 -4.97
CA GLU A 89 16.30 8.35 -3.96
C GLU A 89 15.08 9.09 -4.53
N ALA A 90 15.21 9.61 -5.75
CA ALA A 90 14.11 10.26 -6.43
C ALA A 90 12.98 9.27 -6.71
N LEU A 91 13.33 8.06 -7.17
CA LEU A 91 12.37 6.99 -7.41
C LEU A 91 11.62 6.61 -6.14
N LYS A 92 12.36 6.48 -5.05
CA LYS A 92 11.78 6.16 -3.73
C LYS A 92 10.78 7.23 -3.29
N LYS A 93 11.12 8.50 -3.45
CA LYS A 93 10.23 9.61 -3.11
C LYS A 93 8.95 9.57 -3.93
N VAL A 94 9.05 9.32 -5.23
CA VAL A 94 7.89 9.22 -6.11
C VAL A 94 7.01 8.04 -5.68
N LEU A 95 7.59 6.90 -5.43
CA LEU A 95 6.83 5.71 -5.01
C LEU A 95 6.16 5.90 -3.65
N LEU A 96 6.86 6.50 -2.70
CA LEU A 96 6.27 6.82 -1.39
C LEU A 96 5.17 7.87 -1.50
N TYR A 97 5.23 8.73 -2.50
CA TYR A 97 4.16 9.68 -2.77
C TYR A 97 2.89 9.02 -3.29
N HIS A 98 3.01 7.82 -3.85
CA HIS A 98 1.87 7.02 -4.26
C HIS A 98 1.30 6.16 -3.14
N VAL A 99 1.94 6.14 -1.98
CA VAL A 99 1.52 5.33 -0.84
C VAL A 99 0.97 6.23 0.25
N VAL A 100 -0.24 5.95 0.69
CA VAL A 100 -0.89 6.68 1.79
C VAL A 100 -0.89 5.76 3.02
N ALA A 101 -0.52 6.30 4.16
CA ALA A 101 -0.57 5.56 5.41
C ALA A 101 -2.04 5.35 5.82
N GLY A 102 -2.37 4.13 6.18
CA GLY A 102 -3.72 3.79 6.58
C GLY A 102 -4.52 3.13 5.47
N ASN A 103 -5.69 2.68 5.81
CA ASN A 103 -6.59 1.97 4.91
C ASN A 103 -7.66 2.94 4.43
N VAL A 104 -7.45 3.53 3.27
CA VAL A 104 -8.36 4.54 2.72
C VAL A 104 -9.13 3.91 1.56
N MET A 105 -10.40 3.63 1.79
CA MET A 105 -11.30 3.08 0.78
C MET A 105 -11.81 4.21 -0.13
N ALA A 106 -12.41 3.85 -1.26
CA ALA A 106 -12.96 4.84 -2.18
C ALA A 106 -13.96 5.78 -1.50
N LYS A 107 -14.79 5.25 -0.64
CA LYS A 107 -15.77 6.05 0.12
C LYS A 107 -15.10 7.05 1.07
N ASP A 108 -13.93 6.70 1.58
CA ASP A 108 -13.16 7.59 2.45
C ASP A 108 -12.45 8.66 1.64
N VAL A 109 -11.92 8.26 0.47
CA VAL A 109 -11.21 9.16 -0.45
C VAL A 109 -12.14 10.29 -0.91
N VAL A 110 -13.40 9.98 -1.22
CA VAL A 110 -14.33 11.00 -1.70
C VAL A 110 -14.66 12.06 -0.64
N GLY A 111 -14.45 11.73 0.62
CA GLY A 111 -14.62 12.68 1.73
C GLY A 111 -13.36 13.48 2.06
N LEU A 112 -12.23 13.14 1.48
CA LEU A 112 -10.97 13.80 1.76
C LEU A 112 -10.65 14.85 0.71
N LYS A 113 -10.05 15.93 1.13
CA LYS A 113 -9.51 16.95 0.21
C LYS A 113 -8.05 16.69 -0.09
N GLU A 114 -7.36 16.06 0.84
CA GLU A 114 -5.96 15.72 0.73
C GLU A 114 -5.71 14.36 1.39
N ALA A 115 -4.80 13.60 0.82
CA ALA A 115 -4.36 12.33 1.38
C ALA A 115 -2.89 12.47 1.76
N LYS A 116 -2.59 12.24 3.03
CA LYS A 116 -1.21 12.32 3.51
C LYS A 116 -0.43 11.09 3.07
N THR A 117 0.60 11.29 2.29
CA THR A 117 1.42 10.21 1.78
C THR A 117 2.51 9.80 2.77
N VAL A 118 3.03 8.61 2.60
CA VAL A 118 4.14 8.10 3.43
C VAL A 118 5.41 8.93 3.22
N GLN A 119 5.52 9.58 2.05
CA GLN A 119 6.65 10.46 1.75
C GLN A 119 6.65 11.73 2.64
N GLY A 120 5.51 12.08 3.21
CA GLY A 120 5.37 13.25 4.09
C GLY A 120 4.60 14.40 3.47
N SER A 121 4.45 14.42 2.17
CA SER A 121 3.65 15.42 1.45
C SER A 121 2.21 14.94 1.33
N SER A 122 1.28 15.87 1.10
CA SER A 122 -0.12 15.50 0.86
C SER A 122 -0.41 15.52 -0.63
N ALA A 123 -1.10 14.49 -1.09
CA ALA A 123 -1.63 14.44 -2.45
C ALA A 123 -3.03 15.05 -2.42
N LYS A 124 -3.31 15.90 -3.40
CA LYS A 124 -4.62 16.55 -3.48
C LYS A 124 -5.66 15.57 -4.02
N VAL A 125 -6.75 15.45 -3.31
CA VAL A 125 -7.88 14.63 -3.74
C VAL A 125 -8.97 15.54 -4.30
N THR A 126 -9.43 15.24 -5.49
CA THR A 126 -10.51 15.97 -6.14
C THR A 126 -11.58 14.97 -6.57
N VAL A 127 -12.83 15.30 -6.31
CA VAL A 127 -13.95 14.49 -6.76
C VAL A 127 -14.77 15.32 -7.75
N LYS A 128 -14.89 14.79 -8.96
CA LYS A 128 -15.67 15.44 -10.02
C LYS A 128 -16.61 14.43 -10.66
N GLY A 129 -17.88 14.69 -10.58
CA GLY A 129 -18.89 13.87 -11.27
C GLY A 129 -18.83 12.39 -10.88
N GLY A 130 -18.55 12.10 -9.61
CA GLY A 130 -18.42 10.74 -9.13
C GLY A 130 -17.09 10.07 -9.41
N LYS A 131 -16.15 10.78 -10.04
CA LYS A 131 -14.80 10.28 -10.30
C LYS A 131 -13.82 10.89 -9.31
N VAL A 132 -12.94 10.05 -8.78
CA VAL A 132 -11.91 10.48 -7.87
C VAL A 132 -10.63 10.77 -8.66
N MET A 133 -10.01 11.88 -8.36
CA MET A 133 -8.71 12.24 -8.91
C MET A 133 -7.71 12.47 -7.79
N ILE A 134 -6.50 11.99 -7.97
CA ILE A 134 -5.38 12.25 -7.06
C ILE A 134 -4.41 13.13 -7.83
N ASP A 135 -4.27 14.38 -7.40
CA ASP A 135 -3.55 15.42 -8.13
C ASP A 135 -4.08 15.54 -9.58
N ASN A 136 -3.34 15.02 -10.54
CA ASN A 136 -3.73 15.05 -11.95
C ASN A 136 -4.08 13.65 -12.50
N ALA A 137 -4.10 12.65 -11.65
CA ALA A 137 -4.39 11.28 -12.05
C ALA A 137 -5.84 10.91 -11.72
N ASN A 138 -6.50 10.23 -12.64
CA ASN A 138 -7.83 9.71 -12.39
C ASN A 138 -7.75 8.31 -11.79
N VAL A 139 -8.58 8.06 -10.80
CA VAL A 139 -8.71 6.71 -10.25
C VAL A 139 -9.67 5.93 -11.15
N VAL A 140 -9.16 4.91 -11.82
CA VAL A 140 -9.94 4.11 -12.77
C VAL A 140 -10.52 2.85 -12.15
N LYS A 141 -9.91 2.38 -11.07
CA LYS A 141 -10.39 1.21 -10.34
C LYS A 141 -10.07 1.41 -8.87
N THR A 142 -10.99 1.04 -8.01
CA THR A 142 -10.89 1.25 -6.57
C THR A 142 -11.06 -0.04 -5.79
N ASP A 143 -10.65 0.00 -4.53
CA ASP A 143 -10.95 -1.05 -3.54
C ASP A 143 -10.46 -2.45 -3.92
N ILE A 144 -9.25 -2.53 -4.47
CA ILE A 144 -8.59 -3.82 -4.63
C ILE A 144 -7.98 -4.18 -3.29
N LEU A 145 -8.64 -5.10 -2.59
CA LEU A 145 -8.26 -5.46 -1.23
C LEU A 145 -7.03 -6.38 -1.22
N CYS A 146 -6.12 -6.06 -0.35
CA CYS A 146 -4.91 -6.83 -0.10
C CYS A 146 -4.81 -7.17 1.38
N THR A 147 -3.93 -8.10 1.74
CA THR A 147 -3.76 -8.51 3.15
C THR A 147 -3.26 -7.36 4.03
N ASN A 148 -2.46 -6.48 3.47
CA ASN A 148 -1.84 -5.37 4.20
C ASN A 148 -2.25 -3.99 3.68
N GLY A 149 -3.32 -3.90 2.92
CA GLY A 149 -3.79 -2.61 2.44
C GLY A 149 -4.77 -2.68 1.29
N VAL A 150 -4.87 -1.58 0.58
CA VAL A 150 -5.80 -1.41 -0.54
C VAL A 150 -5.05 -0.79 -1.71
N ILE A 151 -5.39 -1.21 -2.91
CA ILE A 151 -4.84 -0.62 -4.13
C ILE A 151 -5.96 0.11 -4.87
N HIS A 152 -5.68 1.34 -5.24
CA HIS A 152 -6.50 2.11 -6.18
C HIS A 152 -5.70 2.30 -7.46
N VAL A 153 -6.28 1.92 -8.58
CA VAL A 153 -5.59 2.02 -9.87
C VAL A 153 -5.79 3.41 -10.45
N ILE A 154 -4.70 4.05 -10.83
CA ILE A 154 -4.74 5.37 -11.44
C ILE A 154 -4.19 5.32 -12.87
N ASP A 155 -4.63 6.26 -13.69
CA ASP A 155 -4.27 6.31 -15.10
C ASP A 155 -3.08 7.22 -15.43
N SER A 156 -2.49 7.80 -14.41
CA SER A 156 -1.33 8.69 -14.58
C SER A 156 -0.44 8.61 -13.35
N VAL A 157 0.84 8.82 -13.56
CA VAL A 157 1.81 8.87 -12.46
C VAL A 157 1.74 10.24 -11.80
N ILE A 158 1.64 10.25 -10.47
CA ILE A 158 1.69 11.49 -9.71
C ILE A 158 3.12 11.74 -9.26
N LEU A 159 3.57 12.96 -9.42
CA LEU A 159 4.92 13.34 -9.06
C LEU A 159 4.87 14.34 -7.90
N PRO A 160 5.72 14.18 -6.88
CA PRO A 160 5.77 15.14 -5.79
C PRO A 160 6.27 16.49 -6.31
N LYS A 161 5.74 17.56 -5.74
CA LYS A 161 6.13 18.93 -6.11
C LYS A 161 7.27 19.44 -5.26
#